data_1f6816df3658ba15a9b8fc4d0996810b
#
_entry.id   1f6816df3658ba15a9b8fc4d0996810b
#
_cell.length_a   1.000
_cell.length_b   1.000
_cell.length_c   1.000
_cell.angle_alpha   90.00
_cell.angle_beta   90.00
_cell.angle_gamma   90.00
#
_symmetry.space_group_name_H-M   'P 1'
#
loop_
_entity.id
_entity.type
_entity.pdbx_description
1 polymer ?
#
loop_
_entity_poly.entity_id
_entity_poly.type
_entity_poly.pdbx_seq_one_letter_code
_entity_poly.pdbx_strand_id
1 'polypeptide(L)'
;MFKANKVKAFTLLEALIALFVLSGSVLLFQSMTRLLAFEVQARQHSEQREWLLFADQLEAELARSSFEKVENNRLYMKQDGKVIAFGKSSGQDFRKTNANGKGYQPMVYDVKKAEISQKNELIHVRLTFRRGLEREFVYRVETES
;
A
#
# COMPACT_ATOMS: atom_id res chain seq x y z
N MET A 1 50.01 -49.30 -25.92
CA MET A 1 49.01 -49.76 -24.93
C MET A 1 47.91 -48.67 -24.74
N PHE A 2 46.83 -48.85 -25.46
CA PHE A 2 45.71 -47.86 -25.36
C PHE A 2 44.92 -48.13 -24.11
N LYS A 3 44.91 -47.15 -23.18
CA LYS A 3 44.06 -47.19 -22.01
C LYS A 3 42.59 -46.90 -22.47
N ALA A 4 41.80 -47.95 -22.56
CA ALA A 4 40.39 -47.81 -22.84
C ALA A 4 39.75 -47.10 -21.64
N ASN A 5 39.40 -45.82 -21.78
CA ASN A 5 38.55 -45.14 -20.83
C ASN A 5 37.17 -45.82 -20.88
N LYS A 6 36.84 -46.59 -19.86
CA LYS A 6 35.48 -47.11 -19.66
C LYS A 6 34.57 -45.93 -19.41
N VAL A 7 33.91 -45.47 -20.44
CA VAL A 7 32.77 -44.58 -20.32
C VAL A 7 31.69 -45.41 -19.66
N LYS A 8 31.33 -45.08 -18.42
CA LYS A 8 30.19 -45.71 -17.74
C LYS A 8 28.94 -45.34 -18.51
N ALA A 9 28.30 -46.31 -19.11
CA ALA A 9 27.01 -46.12 -19.74
C ALA A 9 25.98 -45.78 -18.69
N PHE A 10 25.20 -44.76 -18.95
CA PHE A 10 24.04 -44.40 -18.13
C PHE A 10 23.05 -45.58 -18.10
N THR A 11 22.68 -46.05 -16.94
CA THR A 11 21.66 -47.09 -16.81
C THR A 11 20.27 -46.52 -17.01
N LEU A 12 19.36 -47.35 -17.52
CA LEU A 12 17.94 -46.96 -17.69
C LEU A 12 17.34 -46.51 -16.35
N LEU A 13 17.75 -47.13 -15.26
CA LEU A 13 17.28 -46.80 -13.91
C LEU A 13 17.77 -45.41 -13.48
N GLU A 14 19.01 -45.04 -13.75
CA GLU A 14 19.54 -43.71 -13.45
C GLU A 14 18.81 -42.63 -14.24
N ALA A 15 18.52 -42.89 -15.52
CA ALA A 15 17.72 -41.97 -16.34
C ALA A 15 16.32 -41.78 -15.81
N LEU A 16 15.67 -42.84 -15.33
CA LEU A 16 14.34 -42.81 -14.75
C LEU A 16 14.32 -42.05 -13.44
N ILE A 17 15.29 -42.24 -12.56
CA ILE A 17 15.45 -41.49 -11.31
C ILE A 17 15.69 -40.00 -11.58
N ALA A 18 16.56 -39.68 -12.55
CA ALA A 18 16.82 -38.28 -12.94
C ALA A 18 15.57 -37.58 -13.47
N LEU A 19 14.79 -38.25 -14.31
CA LEU A 19 13.49 -37.72 -14.78
C LEU A 19 12.49 -37.51 -13.65
N PHE A 20 12.43 -38.44 -12.69
CA PHE A 20 11.55 -38.32 -11.54
C PHE A 20 11.92 -37.13 -10.64
N VAL A 21 13.21 -36.94 -10.38
CA VAL A 21 13.71 -35.79 -9.61
C VAL A 21 13.44 -34.46 -10.33
N LEU A 22 13.69 -34.40 -11.65
CA LEU A 22 13.41 -33.21 -12.45
C LEU A 22 11.92 -32.87 -12.43
N SER A 23 11.05 -33.86 -12.64
CA SER A 23 9.60 -33.68 -12.63
C SER A 23 9.10 -33.18 -11.27
N GLY A 24 9.58 -33.76 -10.19
CA GLY A 24 9.29 -33.33 -8.81
C GLY A 24 9.76 -31.90 -8.54
N SER A 25 10.94 -31.54 -8.98
CA SER A 25 11.50 -30.19 -8.84
C SER A 25 10.65 -29.14 -9.57
N VAL A 26 10.21 -29.44 -10.79
CA VAL A 26 9.35 -28.54 -11.58
C VAL A 26 7.99 -28.33 -10.88
N LEU A 27 7.40 -29.40 -10.37
CA LEU A 27 6.11 -29.30 -9.65
C LEU A 27 6.23 -28.47 -8.36
N LEU A 28 7.33 -28.64 -7.60
CA LEU A 28 7.59 -27.83 -6.40
C LEU A 28 7.79 -26.36 -6.76
N PHE A 29 8.53 -26.08 -7.81
CA PHE A 29 8.75 -24.71 -8.27
C PHE A 29 7.45 -24.02 -8.73
N GLN A 30 6.61 -24.72 -9.48
CA GLN A 30 5.30 -24.21 -9.89
C GLN A 30 4.40 -23.92 -8.70
N SER A 31 4.39 -24.79 -7.70
CA SER A 31 3.59 -24.60 -6.48
C SER A 31 4.03 -23.39 -5.70
N MET A 32 5.34 -23.19 -5.56
CA MET A 32 5.94 -22.04 -4.89
C MET A 32 5.62 -20.72 -5.61
N THR A 33 5.69 -20.71 -6.93
CA THR A 33 5.37 -19.54 -7.76
C THR A 33 3.90 -19.15 -7.62
N ARG A 34 2.99 -20.12 -7.59
CA ARG A 34 1.55 -19.85 -7.38
C ARG A 34 1.26 -19.28 -6.00
N LEU A 35 1.92 -19.79 -4.95
CA LEU A 35 1.78 -19.26 -3.59
C LEU A 35 2.24 -17.80 -3.50
N LEU A 36 3.39 -17.46 -4.09
CA LEU A 36 3.90 -16.09 -4.13
C LEU A 36 2.95 -15.15 -4.89
N ALA A 37 2.44 -15.58 -6.04
CA ALA A 37 1.49 -14.80 -6.81
C ALA A 37 0.19 -14.53 -6.03
N PHE A 38 -0.34 -15.53 -5.34
CA PHE A 38 -1.53 -15.40 -4.48
C PHE A 38 -1.28 -14.44 -3.31
N GLU A 39 -0.12 -14.53 -2.67
CA GLU A 39 0.23 -13.64 -1.55
C GLU A 39 0.37 -12.19 -1.99
N VAL A 40 1.02 -11.92 -3.12
CA VAL A 40 1.14 -10.57 -3.70
C VAL A 40 -0.25 -10.01 -4.02
N GLN A 41 -1.12 -10.80 -4.62
CA GLN A 41 -2.48 -10.37 -4.97
C GLN A 41 -3.34 -10.10 -3.73
N ALA A 42 -3.25 -10.95 -2.70
CA ALA A 42 -3.96 -10.75 -1.44
C ALA A 42 -3.52 -9.46 -0.73
N ARG A 43 -2.24 -9.12 -0.78
CA ARG A 43 -1.69 -7.89 -0.20
C ARG A 43 -2.16 -6.62 -0.92
N GLN A 44 -2.25 -6.65 -2.24
CA GLN A 44 -2.80 -5.54 -3.03
C GLN A 44 -4.27 -5.30 -2.72
N HIS A 45 -5.06 -6.34 -2.53
CA HIS A 45 -6.47 -6.23 -2.13
C HIS A 45 -6.64 -5.61 -0.74
N SER A 46 -5.71 -5.86 0.19
CA SER A 46 -5.79 -5.27 1.53
C SER A 46 -5.55 -3.76 1.51
N GLU A 47 -4.52 -3.27 0.79
CA GLU A 47 -4.27 -1.83 0.65
C GLU A 47 -5.41 -1.11 -0.06
N GLN A 48 -6.00 -1.73 -1.09
CA GLN A 48 -7.15 -1.17 -1.78
C GLN A 48 -8.35 -1.01 -0.85
N ARG A 49 -8.63 -1.98 0.00
CA ARG A 49 -9.71 -1.91 0.98
C ARG A 49 -9.45 -0.84 2.04
N GLU A 50 -8.23 -0.77 2.55
CA GLU A 50 -7.82 0.26 3.51
C GLU A 50 -7.94 1.67 2.92
N TRP A 51 -7.59 1.83 1.64
CA TRP A 51 -7.79 3.07 0.91
C TRP A 51 -9.27 3.47 0.83
N LEU A 52 -10.16 2.55 0.47
CA LEU A 52 -11.58 2.83 0.35
C LEU A 52 -12.20 3.24 1.70
N LEU A 53 -11.85 2.52 2.77
CA LEU A 53 -12.29 2.87 4.13
C LEU A 53 -11.75 4.24 4.57
N PHE A 54 -10.51 4.54 4.27
CA PHE A 54 -9.91 5.84 4.52
C PHE A 54 -10.61 6.96 3.75
N ALA A 55 -10.87 6.77 2.46
CA ALA A 55 -11.54 7.75 1.63
C ALA A 55 -12.95 8.06 2.14
N ASP A 56 -13.74 7.06 2.47
CA ASP A 56 -15.07 7.21 3.06
C ASP A 56 -15.02 7.94 4.41
N GLN A 57 -14.08 7.57 5.27
CA GLN A 57 -13.90 8.21 6.56
C GLN A 57 -13.45 9.66 6.43
N LEU A 58 -12.52 9.96 5.53
CA LEU A 58 -12.05 11.31 5.28
C LEU A 58 -13.18 12.18 4.70
N GLU A 59 -13.93 11.68 3.74
CA GLU A 59 -15.08 12.39 3.17
C GLU A 59 -16.12 12.73 4.24
N ALA A 60 -16.47 11.80 5.11
CA ALA A 60 -17.40 12.03 6.23
C ALA A 60 -16.89 13.08 7.21
N GLU A 61 -15.58 13.10 7.50
CA GLU A 61 -14.97 14.12 8.36
C GLU A 61 -14.98 15.50 7.70
N LEU A 62 -14.65 15.59 6.42
CA LEU A 62 -14.64 16.85 5.68
C LEU A 62 -16.04 17.43 5.47
N ALA A 63 -17.05 16.59 5.23
CA ALA A 63 -18.43 17.00 5.02
C ALA A 63 -19.05 17.73 6.24
N ARG A 64 -18.58 17.44 7.45
CA ARG A 64 -19.03 18.10 8.69
C ARG A 64 -18.08 19.18 9.21
N SER A 65 -17.13 19.60 8.39
CA SER A 65 -16.12 20.59 8.73
C SER A 65 -16.09 21.69 7.68
N SER A 66 -15.69 22.89 8.07
CA SER A 66 -15.39 23.98 7.14
C SER A 66 -13.90 24.06 6.85
N PHE A 67 -13.56 24.44 5.62
CA PHE A 67 -12.17 24.57 5.19
C PHE A 67 -11.48 25.75 5.91
N GLU A 68 -10.26 25.54 6.39
CA GLU A 68 -9.43 26.57 6.99
C GLU A 68 -8.25 26.90 6.08
N LYS A 69 -7.33 25.96 5.90
CA LYS A 69 -6.13 26.12 5.07
C LYS A 69 -5.42 24.78 4.79
N VAL A 70 -4.54 24.80 3.80
CA VAL A 70 -3.50 23.78 3.60
C VAL A 70 -2.14 24.41 3.85
N GLU A 71 -1.38 23.87 4.77
CA GLU A 71 -0.07 24.40 5.14
C GLU A 71 0.84 23.27 5.65
N ASN A 72 2.11 23.30 5.30
CA ASN A 72 3.11 22.32 5.75
C ASN A 72 2.70 20.86 5.50
N ASN A 73 2.12 20.61 4.32
CA ASN A 73 1.62 19.29 3.93
C ASN A 73 0.57 18.71 4.90
N ARG A 74 -0.25 19.59 5.48
CA ARG A 74 -1.38 19.27 6.35
C ARG A 74 -2.62 20.03 5.90
N LEU A 75 -3.75 19.39 6.04
CA LEU A 75 -5.08 19.97 5.83
C LEU A 75 -5.67 20.41 7.17
N TYR A 76 -5.97 21.68 7.29
CA TYR A 76 -6.63 22.24 8.47
C TYR A 76 -8.09 22.51 8.16
N MET A 77 -8.95 22.00 9.01
CA MET A 77 -10.40 22.15 8.93
C MET A 77 -10.93 22.65 10.28
N LYS A 78 -12.08 23.30 10.28
CA LYS A 78 -12.77 23.75 11.48
C LYS A 78 -14.01 22.89 11.70
N GLN A 79 -14.09 22.26 12.86
CA GLN A 79 -15.19 21.40 13.28
C GLN A 79 -15.64 21.81 14.69
N ASP A 80 -16.92 22.11 14.86
CA ASP A 80 -17.49 22.55 16.15
C ASP A 80 -16.71 23.71 16.83
N GLY A 81 -16.27 24.67 16.03
CA GLY A 81 -15.50 25.83 16.50
C GLY A 81 -14.02 25.54 16.80
N LYS A 82 -13.55 24.29 16.63
CA LYS A 82 -12.16 23.87 16.87
C LYS A 82 -11.46 23.56 15.56
N VAL A 83 -10.21 23.99 15.46
CA VAL A 83 -9.36 23.64 14.32
C VAL A 83 -8.78 22.25 14.52
N ILE A 84 -8.97 21.41 13.52
CA ILE A 84 -8.44 20.05 13.43
C ILE A 84 -7.49 19.96 12.23
N ALA A 85 -6.56 19.06 12.28
CA ALA A 85 -5.57 18.86 11.22
C ALA A 85 -5.52 17.40 10.76
N PHE A 86 -5.39 17.21 9.47
CA PHE A 86 -5.18 15.91 8.85
C PHE A 86 -3.81 15.87 8.20
N GLY A 87 -3.08 14.80 8.40
CA GLY A 87 -1.77 14.65 7.80
C GLY A 87 -1.06 13.37 8.22
N LYS A 88 0.04 13.07 7.52
CA LYS A 88 0.90 11.97 7.89
C LYS A 88 1.69 12.31 9.14
N SER A 89 1.76 11.36 10.07
CA SER A 89 2.62 11.47 11.25
C SER A 89 4.09 11.27 10.91
N SER A 90 4.95 11.45 11.89
CA SER A 90 6.36 11.04 11.82
C SER A 90 6.52 9.51 11.69
N GLY A 91 5.49 8.76 12.09
CA GLY A 91 5.39 7.31 11.86
C GLY A 91 4.86 6.96 10.47
N GLN A 92 4.10 5.89 10.40
CA GLN A 92 3.62 5.31 9.15
C GLN A 92 2.11 5.39 8.99
N ASP A 93 1.47 6.30 9.68
CA ASP A 93 0.02 6.48 9.64
C ASP A 93 -0.37 7.89 9.21
N PHE A 94 -1.52 7.99 8.58
CA PHE A 94 -2.23 9.23 8.34
C PHE A 94 -3.29 9.40 9.43
N ARG A 95 -3.32 10.55 10.08
CA ARG A 95 -4.15 10.77 11.26
C ARG A 95 -4.83 12.13 11.29
N LYS A 96 -5.89 12.19 12.08
CA LYS A 96 -6.54 13.42 12.54
C LYS A 96 -5.92 13.82 13.88
N THR A 97 -5.60 15.10 14.02
CA THR A 97 -5.05 15.71 15.24
C THR A 97 -5.77 17.02 15.53
N ASN A 98 -5.50 17.65 16.67
CA ASN A 98 -5.85 19.04 16.87
C ASN A 98 -4.89 19.98 16.11
N ALA A 99 -5.14 21.29 16.14
CA ALA A 99 -4.31 22.27 15.44
C ALA A 99 -2.84 22.24 15.85
N ASN A 100 -2.54 21.84 17.08
CA ASN A 100 -1.18 21.78 17.63
C ASN A 100 -0.48 20.43 17.33
N GLY A 101 -1.10 19.56 16.53
CA GLY A 101 -0.57 18.25 16.23
C GLY A 101 -0.67 17.24 17.38
N LYS A 102 -1.35 17.59 18.46
CA LYS A 102 -1.65 16.67 19.57
C LYS A 102 -2.93 15.89 19.29
N GLY A 103 -3.06 14.75 19.91
CA GLY A 103 -4.16 13.83 19.70
C GLY A 103 -3.78 12.73 18.70
N TYR A 104 -4.39 11.57 18.90
CA TYR A 104 -4.08 10.40 18.11
C TYR A 104 -5.37 9.72 17.66
N GLN A 105 -5.78 10.04 16.45
CA GLN A 105 -6.86 9.34 15.77
C GLN A 105 -6.33 8.89 14.39
N PRO A 106 -5.76 7.70 14.32
CA PRO A 106 -5.27 7.17 13.05
C PRO A 106 -6.46 6.85 12.14
N MET A 107 -6.30 7.15 10.86
CA MET A 107 -7.30 6.89 9.82
C MET A 107 -6.87 5.75 8.90
N VAL A 108 -5.57 5.67 8.60
CA VAL A 108 -4.98 4.58 7.81
C VAL A 108 -3.52 4.39 8.19
N TYR A 109 -3.06 3.15 8.12
CA TYR A 109 -1.69 2.73 8.41
C TYR A 109 -0.90 2.40 7.14
N ASP A 110 0.37 2.08 7.29
CA ASP A 110 1.29 1.71 6.22
C ASP A 110 1.45 2.75 5.11
N VAL A 111 1.32 4.03 5.47
CA VAL A 111 1.53 5.16 4.57
C VAL A 111 3.01 5.52 4.51
N LYS A 112 3.62 5.35 3.35
CA LYS A 112 5.00 5.75 3.07
C LYS A 112 5.12 7.26 2.88
N LYS A 113 4.20 7.84 2.11
CA LYS A 113 4.21 9.26 1.75
C LYS A 113 2.78 9.79 1.67
N ALA A 114 2.57 11.01 2.10
CA ALA A 114 1.35 11.76 1.90
C ALA A 114 1.67 13.13 1.31
N GLU A 115 0.94 13.55 0.31
CA GLU A 115 1.04 14.88 -0.31
C GLU A 115 -0.34 15.53 -0.30
N ILE A 116 -0.43 16.67 0.36
CA ILE A 116 -1.66 17.44 0.45
C ILE A 116 -1.44 18.77 -0.24
N SER A 117 -2.31 19.09 -1.19
CA SER A 117 -2.26 20.35 -1.91
C SER A 117 -3.66 20.90 -2.15
N GLN A 118 -3.74 22.20 -2.33
CA GLN A 118 -4.96 22.89 -2.73
C GLN A 118 -4.75 23.50 -4.11
N LYS A 119 -5.71 23.28 -5.00
CA LYS A 119 -5.80 23.92 -6.29
C LYS A 119 -7.21 24.49 -6.45
N ASN A 120 -7.32 25.81 -6.41
CA ASN A 120 -8.63 26.49 -6.38
C ASN A 120 -9.50 26.00 -5.22
N GLU A 121 -10.70 25.50 -5.48
CA GLU A 121 -11.62 24.93 -4.53
C GLU A 121 -11.41 23.43 -4.27
N LEU A 122 -10.39 22.82 -4.89
CA LEU A 122 -10.13 21.40 -4.77
C LEU A 122 -8.93 21.12 -3.86
N ILE A 123 -9.15 20.25 -2.92
CA ILE A 123 -8.12 19.68 -2.07
C ILE A 123 -7.75 18.31 -2.64
N HIS A 124 -6.47 18.09 -2.81
CA HIS A 124 -5.89 16.85 -3.27
C HIS A 124 -5.11 16.20 -2.13
N VAL A 125 -5.46 15.00 -1.77
CA VAL A 125 -4.74 14.16 -0.79
C VAL A 125 -4.24 12.93 -1.50
N ARG A 126 -2.95 12.87 -1.77
CA ARG A 126 -2.30 11.72 -2.42
C ARG A 126 -1.56 10.90 -1.38
N LEU A 127 -1.87 9.61 -1.30
CA LEU A 127 -1.19 8.66 -0.43
C LEU A 127 -0.42 7.65 -1.26
N THR A 128 0.81 7.39 -0.83
CA THR A 128 1.62 6.27 -1.32
C THR A 128 1.78 5.29 -0.16
N PHE A 129 1.30 4.08 -0.34
CA PHE A 129 1.42 3.02 0.65
C PHE A 129 2.78 2.34 0.55
N ARG A 130 3.20 1.68 1.62
CA ARG A 130 4.52 1.03 1.68
C ARG A 130 4.72 -0.08 0.67
N ARG A 131 3.64 -0.76 0.27
CA ARG A 131 3.66 -1.83 -0.73
C ARG A 131 3.54 -1.34 -2.17
N GLY A 132 3.45 -0.01 -2.37
CA GLY A 132 3.51 0.64 -3.67
C GLY A 132 2.18 1.14 -4.23
N LEU A 133 1.04 0.88 -3.59
CA LEU A 133 -0.23 1.44 -4.01
C LEU A 133 -0.20 2.96 -3.86
N GLU A 134 -0.55 3.67 -4.92
CA GLU A 134 -0.71 5.12 -4.93
C GLU A 134 -2.15 5.48 -5.28
N ARG A 135 -2.77 6.33 -4.48
CA ARG A 135 -4.15 6.80 -4.67
C ARG A 135 -4.26 8.27 -4.32
N GLU A 136 -5.19 8.94 -4.98
CA GLU A 136 -5.51 10.34 -4.77
C GLU A 136 -6.99 10.49 -4.41
N PHE A 137 -7.23 11.24 -3.33
CA PHE A 137 -8.55 11.68 -2.91
C PHE A 137 -8.70 13.16 -3.27
N VAL A 138 -9.79 13.52 -3.90
CA VAL A 138 -10.08 14.91 -4.30
C VAL A 138 -11.40 15.34 -3.68
N TYR A 139 -11.38 16.46 -2.96
CA TYR A 139 -12.55 17.00 -2.30
C TYR A 139 -12.72 18.47 -2.65
N ARG A 140 -13.96 18.86 -2.98
CA ARG A 140 -14.31 20.25 -3.22
C ARG A 140 -14.69 20.92 -1.90
N VAL A 141 -14.04 22.01 -1.58
CA VAL A 141 -14.37 22.86 -0.43
C VAL A 141 -15.12 24.09 -0.89
N GLU A 142 -16.13 24.48 -0.12
CA GLU A 142 -16.76 25.79 -0.28
C GLU A 142 -15.86 26.81 0.42
N THR A 143 -15.25 27.68 -0.33
CA THR A 143 -14.58 28.87 0.20
C THR A 143 -15.68 29.90 0.44
N GLU A 144 -15.94 30.23 1.71
CA GLU A 144 -16.77 31.40 2.02
C GLU A 144 -16.15 32.64 1.37
N SER A 145 -16.92 33.22 0.47
CA SER A 145 -16.58 34.50 -0.20
C SER A 145 -16.64 35.64 0.80
#